data_708d220baede4a791020474264b28abc
#
_entry.id   708d220baede4a791020474264b28abc
#
_cell.length_a   1.000
_cell.length_b   1.000
_cell.length_c   1.000
_cell.angle_alpha   90.00
_cell.angle_beta   90.00
_cell.angle_gamma   90.00
#
_symmetry.space_group_name_H-M   'P 1'
#
loop_
_entity.id
_entity.type
_entity.pdbx_description
1 polymer ?
#
loop_
_entity_poly.entity_id
_entity_poly.type
_entity_poly.pdbx_seq_one_letter_code
_entity_poly.pdbx_strand_id
1 'polypeptide(L)'
;MSKIKVMTDSSVQLTPEEVEKYDITVVPLTITIDGKSYVDGIDITRSDFVKKMNEAESLPKTSQPPIGRFVDVIKKLTADGSQVIGIFLAKSLSGTIDAARQAAEIAGQSDNVTIIDSELTDRAEGFQVLAAAKDAQAGKSMAGIIDHVKKIRSTQKLEMMVVNLQNLIKGGRLGALSGRIATMLNIRIALQMPQDKLIVAKKGRGKKFTRAFDERVLKEIADNKEHIKEVGISYVDTPELMEELAEKIRAINPAINVLVAETSPIIATHAGNGAYAILYYVE
;
A
#
# COMPACT_ATOMS: atom_id res chain seq x y z
N MET A 1 -4.58 -23.95 20.55
CA MET A 1 -5.24 -22.89 19.75
C MET A 1 -4.93 -23.15 18.28
N SER A 2 -5.89 -22.98 17.37
CA SER A 2 -5.62 -23.10 15.93
C SER A 2 -4.58 -22.04 15.52
N LYS A 3 -3.66 -22.42 14.62
CA LYS A 3 -2.68 -21.48 14.04
C LYS A 3 -3.41 -20.40 13.26
N ILE A 4 -2.97 -19.13 13.37
CA ILE A 4 -3.50 -18.02 12.55
C ILE A 4 -2.47 -17.74 11.47
N LYS A 5 -2.91 -17.76 10.20
CA LYS A 5 -2.09 -17.43 9.03
C LYS A 5 -2.51 -16.07 8.48
N VAL A 6 -1.56 -15.36 7.90
CA VAL A 6 -1.78 -14.00 7.39
C VAL A 6 -1.69 -13.98 5.87
N MET A 7 -2.67 -13.34 5.23
CA MET A 7 -2.64 -13.07 3.79
C MET A 7 -2.90 -11.58 3.49
N THR A 8 -2.33 -11.11 2.39
CA THR A 8 -2.46 -9.74 1.89
C THR A 8 -2.44 -9.74 0.37
N ASP A 9 -2.51 -8.59 -0.26
CA ASP A 9 -2.35 -8.45 -1.71
C ASP A 9 -1.02 -7.81 -2.11
N SER A 10 -0.72 -7.76 -3.41
CA SER A 10 0.57 -7.27 -3.90
C SER A 10 0.68 -5.75 -3.99
N SER A 11 -0.34 -4.99 -3.60
CA SER A 11 -0.19 -3.53 -3.46
C SER A 11 0.61 -3.16 -2.20
N VAL A 12 0.73 -4.10 -1.27
CA VAL A 12 1.46 -3.93 -0.02
C VAL A 12 2.96 -3.69 -0.27
N GLN A 13 3.56 -2.82 0.54
CA GLN A 13 5.02 -2.66 0.60
C GLN A 13 5.57 -3.49 1.75
N LEU A 14 6.06 -4.67 1.41
CA LEU A 14 6.82 -5.58 2.30
C LEU A 14 8.13 -5.96 1.61
N THR A 15 9.18 -6.20 2.39
CA THR A 15 10.40 -6.78 1.86
C THR A 15 10.27 -8.29 1.72
N PRO A 16 11.03 -8.95 0.82
CA PRO A 16 11.03 -10.41 0.73
C PRO A 16 11.36 -11.09 2.06
N GLU A 17 12.28 -10.52 2.83
CA GLU A 17 12.68 -11.02 4.15
C GLU A 17 11.54 -10.93 5.16
N GLU A 18 10.72 -9.88 5.11
CA GLU A 18 9.53 -9.76 5.95
C GLU A 18 8.47 -10.80 5.58
N VAL A 19 8.24 -11.00 4.29
CA VAL A 19 7.28 -12.00 3.78
C VAL A 19 7.70 -13.40 4.22
N GLU A 20 8.97 -13.77 4.03
CA GLU A 20 9.52 -15.07 4.42
C GLU A 20 9.51 -15.26 5.94
N LYS A 21 10.06 -14.29 6.68
CA LYS A 21 10.20 -14.38 8.15
C LYS A 21 8.87 -14.57 8.86
N TYR A 22 7.83 -13.93 8.37
CA TYR A 22 6.51 -13.93 9.01
C TYR A 22 5.50 -14.86 8.32
N ASP A 23 5.92 -15.66 7.34
CA ASP A 23 5.06 -16.62 6.60
C ASP A 23 3.81 -15.92 6.04
N ILE A 24 4.00 -14.74 5.43
CA ILE A 24 2.91 -13.93 4.88
C ILE A 24 2.58 -14.41 3.47
N THR A 25 1.32 -14.72 3.21
CA THR A 25 0.87 -15.10 1.88
C THR A 25 0.40 -13.87 1.10
N VAL A 26 1.10 -13.55 0.01
CA VAL A 26 0.73 -12.44 -0.89
C VAL A 26 -0.08 -12.96 -2.06
N VAL A 27 -1.29 -12.42 -2.25
CA VAL A 27 -2.17 -12.75 -3.39
C VAL A 27 -2.00 -11.66 -4.46
N PRO A 28 -1.37 -11.97 -5.60
CA PRO A 28 -0.99 -10.95 -6.56
C PRO A 28 -2.16 -10.41 -7.38
N LEU A 29 -2.18 -9.10 -7.58
CA LEU A 29 -3.02 -8.41 -8.56
C LEU A 29 -2.47 -8.62 -9.98
N THR A 30 -3.20 -8.11 -10.96
CA THR A 30 -2.82 -8.20 -12.37
C THR A 30 -2.67 -6.80 -12.96
N ILE A 31 -1.65 -6.64 -13.82
CA ILE A 31 -1.40 -5.43 -14.59
C ILE A 31 -1.55 -5.76 -16.07
N THR A 32 -2.19 -4.88 -16.84
CA THR A 32 -2.26 -5.00 -18.29
C THR A 32 -1.55 -3.80 -18.94
N ILE A 33 -0.53 -4.07 -19.76
CA ILE A 33 0.25 -3.09 -20.51
C ILE A 33 0.07 -3.39 -21.98
N ASP A 34 -0.48 -2.47 -22.75
CA ASP A 34 -0.70 -2.59 -24.20
C ASP A 34 -1.31 -3.95 -24.61
N GLY A 35 -2.35 -4.38 -23.90
CA GLY A 35 -3.09 -5.62 -24.13
C GLY A 35 -2.47 -6.88 -23.54
N LYS A 36 -1.23 -6.84 -23.03
CA LYS A 36 -0.59 -7.99 -22.39
C LYS A 36 -0.76 -7.92 -20.88
N SER A 37 -1.22 -9.02 -20.28
CA SER A 37 -1.41 -9.14 -18.82
C SER A 37 -0.19 -9.74 -18.14
N TYR A 38 0.13 -9.23 -16.96
CA TYR A 38 1.23 -9.64 -16.08
C TYR A 38 0.71 -9.82 -14.67
N VAL A 39 1.13 -10.89 -14.01
CA VAL A 39 0.87 -11.12 -12.59
C VAL A 39 1.94 -10.38 -11.78
N ASP A 40 1.52 -9.47 -10.91
CA ASP A 40 2.41 -8.62 -10.12
C ASP A 40 3.35 -9.44 -9.22
N GLY A 41 4.65 -9.14 -9.28
CA GLY A 41 5.68 -9.84 -8.51
C GLY A 41 6.02 -11.26 -9.00
N ILE A 42 5.32 -11.77 -10.05
CA ILE A 42 5.59 -13.07 -10.67
C ILE A 42 6.11 -12.88 -12.10
N ASP A 43 5.34 -12.22 -12.96
CA ASP A 43 5.66 -12.01 -14.37
C ASP A 43 6.43 -10.71 -14.62
N ILE A 44 6.41 -9.80 -13.64
CA ILE A 44 7.04 -8.49 -13.76
C ILE A 44 7.53 -8.01 -12.39
N THR A 45 8.75 -7.48 -12.36
CA THR A 45 9.31 -6.80 -11.19
C THR A 45 8.86 -5.35 -11.12
N ARG A 46 9.05 -4.68 -9.98
CA ARG A 46 8.71 -3.26 -9.81
C ARG A 46 9.50 -2.38 -10.78
N SER A 47 10.82 -2.57 -10.86
CA SER A 47 11.67 -1.78 -11.76
C SER A 47 11.40 -2.05 -13.24
N ASP A 48 11.11 -3.30 -13.64
CA ASP A 48 10.75 -3.61 -15.02
C ASP A 48 9.39 -3.03 -15.39
N PHE A 49 8.47 -2.96 -14.42
CA PHE A 49 7.18 -2.32 -14.65
C PHE A 49 7.34 -0.82 -14.95
N VAL A 50 8.14 -0.09 -14.17
CA VAL A 50 8.35 1.36 -14.39
C VAL A 50 8.91 1.61 -15.79
N LYS A 51 9.89 0.81 -16.24
CA LYS A 51 10.43 0.90 -17.61
C LYS A 51 9.33 0.68 -18.65
N LYS A 52 8.56 -0.42 -18.53
CA LYS A 52 7.47 -0.74 -19.46
C LYS A 52 6.36 0.31 -19.43
N MET A 53 6.02 0.85 -18.26
CA MET A 53 5.03 1.93 -18.14
C MET A 53 5.46 3.18 -18.90
N ASN A 54 6.77 3.50 -18.89
CA ASN A 54 7.33 4.65 -19.61
C ASN A 54 7.36 4.46 -21.14
N GLU A 55 7.46 3.22 -21.58
CA GLU A 55 7.49 2.84 -23.01
C GLU A 55 6.09 2.56 -23.57
N ALA A 56 5.08 2.39 -22.71
CA ALA A 56 3.75 1.96 -23.10
C ALA A 56 3.03 3.03 -23.97
N GLU A 57 2.31 2.57 -24.98
CA GLU A 57 1.48 3.41 -25.86
C GLU A 57 0.27 4.00 -25.11
N SER A 58 -0.23 3.26 -24.12
CA SER A 58 -1.37 3.65 -23.29
C SER A 58 -1.09 3.47 -21.80
N LEU A 59 -1.87 4.16 -20.96
CA LEU A 59 -1.78 3.98 -19.52
C LEU A 59 -2.06 2.51 -19.16
N PRO A 60 -1.16 1.83 -18.43
CA PRO A 60 -1.43 0.49 -17.92
C PRO A 60 -2.73 0.43 -17.11
N LYS A 61 -3.34 -0.74 -17.04
CA LYS A 61 -4.55 -0.99 -16.25
C LYS A 61 -4.24 -2.00 -15.15
N THR A 62 -4.93 -1.87 -14.03
CA THR A 62 -4.82 -2.81 -12.91
C THR A 62 -6.13 -3.51 -12.66
N SER A 63 -6.06 -4.76 -12.24
CA SER A 63 -7.22 -5.57 -11.86
C SER A 63 -6.95 -6.27 -10.54
N GLN A 64 -8.00 -6.40 -9.71
CA GLN A 64 -7.97 -7.21 -8.50
C GLN A 64 -7.61 -8.67 -8.83
N PRO A 65 -7.11 -9.45 -7.85
CA PRO A 65 -6.87 -10.87 -8.06
C PRO A 65 -8.15 -11.58 -8.50
N PRO A 66 -8.09 -12.54 -9.44
CA PRO A 66 -9.23 -13.36 -9.80
C PRO A 66 -9.78 -14.09 -8.56
N ILE A 67 -11.10 -14.17 -8.42
CA ILE A 67 -11.76 -14.82 -7.28
C ILE A 67 -11.26 -16.26 -7.10
N GLY A 68 -11.08 -17.02 -8.19
CA GLY A 68 -10.56 -18.39 -8.16
C GLY A 68 -9.19 -18.49 -7.50
N ARG A 69 -8.30 -17.50 -7.69
CA ARG A 69 -7.00 -17.47 -7.02
C ARG A 69 -7.14 -17.32 -5.51
N PHE A 70 -8.03 -16.45 -5.05
CA PHE A 70 -8.34 -16.34 -3.62
C PHE A 70 -8.92 -17.64 -3.06
N VAL A 71 -9.83 -18.31 -3.78
CA VAL A 71 -10.41 -19.60 -3.37
C VAL A 71 -9.32 -20.64 -3.15
N ASP A 72 -8.38 -20.77 -4.10
CA ASP A 72 -7.29 -21.73 -4.02
C ASP A 72 -6.36 -21.42 -2.82
N VAL A 73 -6.00 -20.15 -2.63
CA VAL A 73 -5.17 -19.70 -1.51
C VAL A 73 -5.87 -19.97 -0.17
N ILE A 74 -7.13 -19.60 -0.03
CA ILE A 74 -7.91 -19.81 1.20
C ILE A 74 -8.00 -21.30 1.53
N LYS A 75 -8.34 -22.16 0.57
CA LYS A 75 -8.39 -23.62 0.77
C LYS A 75 -7.05 -24.17 1.23
N LYS A 76 -5.94 -23.72 0.61
CA LYS A 76 -4.58 -24.12 1.01
C LYS A 76 -4.25 -23.68 2.44
N LEU A 77 -4.57 -22.43 2.80
CA LEU A 77 -4.24 -21.89 4.12
C LEU A 77 -5.06 -22.52 5.26
N THR A 78 -6.31 -22.92 4.97
CA THR A 78 -7.22 -23.50 5.96
C THR A 78 -7.19 -25.05 6.00
N ALA A 79 -6.44 -25.71 5.12
CA ALA A 79 -6.43 -27.17 4.97
C ALA A 79 -6.03 -27.94 6.25
N ASP A 80 -5.24 -27.31 7.11
CA ASP A 80 -4.77 -27.87 8.39
C ASP A 80 -5.63 -27.41 9.61
N GLY A 81 -6.77 -26.78 9.36
CA GLY A 81 -7.65 -26.23 10.40
C GLY A 81 -7.19 -24.86 10.94
N SER A 82 -6.22 -24.21 10.29
CA SER A 82 -5.80 -22.85 10.64
C SER A 82 -6.91 -21.83 10.37
N GLN A 83 -6.96 -20.79 11.21
CA GLN A 83 -7.69 -19.56 10.89
C GLN A 83 -6.83 -18.67 9.98
N VAL A 84 -7.47 -17.81 9.20
CA VAL A 84 -6.78 -16.87 8.30
C VAL A 84 -7.25 -15.46 8.57
N ILE A 85 -6.31 -14.52 8.68
CA ILE A 85 -6.59 -13.10 8.63
C ILE A 85 -6.06 -12.53 7.32
N GLY A 86 -6.96 -11.95 6.50
CA GLY A 86 -6.63 -11.25 5.27
C GLY A 86 -6.73 -9.74 5.48
N ILE A 87 -5.64 -9.02 5.21
CA ILE A 87 -5.60 -7.54 5.27
C ILE A 87 -5.24 -7.07 3.88
N PHE A 88 -6.11 -6.26 3.27
CA PHE A 88 -6.00 -5.87 1.87
C PHE A 88 -6.09 -4.36 1.69
N LEU A 89 -5.63 -3.88 0.52
CA LEU A 89 -5.72 -2.46 0.19
C LEU A 89 -7.15 -1.94 0.31
N ALA A 90 -7.23 -0.65 0.57
CA ALA A 90 -8.45 0.11 0.80
C ALA A 90 -9.58 -0.24 -0.18
N LYS A 91 -10.75 -0.49 0.36
CA LYS A 91 -11.97 -0.80 -0.41
C LYS A 91 -12.34 0.32 -1.38
N SER A 92 -12.08 1.57 -1.00
CA SER A 92 -12.33 2.73 -1.87
C SER A 92 -11.45 2.77 -3.12
N LEU A 93 -10.33 2.05 -3.13
CA LEU A 93 -9.38 2.01 -4.25
C LEU A 93 -9.55 0.78 -5.15
N SER A 94 -10.07 -0.34 -4.60
CA SER A 94 -10.13 -1.62 -5.32
C SER A 94 -11.24 -2.54 -4.79
N GLY A 95 -11.75 -3.40 -5.67
CA GLY A 95 -12.67 -4.49 -5.31
C GLY A 95 -12.00 -5.73 -4.68
N THR A 96 -10.71 -5.68 -4.35
CA THR A 96 -9.94 -6.82 -3.81
C THR A 96 -10.59 -7.41 -2.56
N ILE A 97 -11.06 -6.58 -1.63
CA ILE A 97 -11.73 -7.02 -0.40
C ILE A 97 -13.01 -7.80 -0.70
N ASP A 98 -13.83 -7.30 -1.61
CA ASP A 98 -15.10 -7.95 -1.96
C ASP A 98 -14.82 -9.29 -2.68
N ALA A 99 -13.79 -9.35 -3.52
CA ALA A 99 -13.36 -10.62 -4.14
C ALA A 99 -12.86 -11.63 -3.09
N ALA A 100 -12.08 -11.18 -2.10
CA ALA A 100 -11.59 -12.04 -1.03
C ALA A 100 -12.73 -12.59 -0.14
N ARG A 101 -13.73 -11.75 0.20
CA ARG A 101 -14.92 -12.17 0.96
C ARG A 101 -15.75 -13.19 0.19
N GLN A 102 -16.04 -12.92 -1.07
CA GLN A 102 -16.75 -13.86 -1.94
C GLN A 102 -15.99 -15.19 -2.09
N ALA A 103 -14.66 -15.14 -2.19
CA ALA A 103 -13.84 -16.34 -2.27
C ALA A 103 -13.89 -17.18 -0.98
N ALA A 104 -13.95 -16.55 0.20
CA ALA A 104 -14.10 -17.25 1.47
C ALA A 104 -15.46 -18.00 1.55
N GLU A 105 -16.53 -17.38 1.05
CA GLU A 105 -17.84 -18.01 0.94
C GLU A 105 -17.81 -19.21 -0.03
N ILE A 106 -17.27 -19.03 -1.24
CA ILE A 106 -17.15 -20.10 -2.25
C ILE A 106 -16.26 -21.26 -1.74
N ALA A 107 -15.22 -20.94 -0.97
CA ALA A 107 -14.36 -21.96 -0.36
C ALA A 107 -15.01 -22.70 0.81
N GLY A 108 -16.19 -22.26 1.31
CA GLY A 108 -16.85 -22.77 2.50
C GLY A 108 -16.06 -22.51 3.78
N GLN A 109 -15.33 -21.40 3.85
CA GLN A 109 -14.39 -21.07 4.92
C GLN A 109 -14.72 -19.74 5.63
N SER A 110 -15.94 -19.23 5.49
CA SER A 110 -16.35 -17.93 6.06
C SER A 110 -16.10 -17.83 7.57
N ASP A 111 -16.27 -18.93 8.31
CA ASP A 111 -16.05 -18.96 9.77
C ASP A 111 -14.55 -18.99 10.16
N ASN A 112 -13.69 -19.40 9.24
CA ASN A 112 -12.25 -19.53 9.47
C ASN A 112 -11.44 -18.36 8.88
N VAL A 113 -12.07 -17.48 8.08
CA VAL A 113 -11.38 -16.40 7.37
C VAL A 113 -11.93 -15.04 7.79
N THR A 114 -11.10 -14.21 8.37
CA THR A 114 -11.41 -12.81 8.70
C THR A 114 -10.78 -11.88 7.68
N ILE A 115 -11.58 -11.07 7.00
CA ILE A 115 -11.11 -10.09 6.00
C ILE A 115 -11.24 -8.67 6.55
N ILE A 116 -10.11 -7.97 6.60
CA ILE A 116 -9.98 -6.60 7.10
C ILE A 116 -9.66 -5.65 5.95
N ASP A 117 -10.35 -4.53 5.92
CA ASP A 117 -10.02 -3.38 5.12
C ASP A 117 -8.87 -2.62 5.82
N SER A 118 -7.72 -2.47 5.16
CA SER A 118 -6.63 -1.67 5.72
C SER A 118 -6.97 -0.18 5.75
N GLU A 119 -7.97 0.24 4.97
CA GLU A 119 -8.32 1.65 4.69
C GLU A 119 -7.15 2.47 4.08
N LEU A 120 -6.08 1.79 3.70
CA LEU A 120 -4.83 2.34 3.19
C LEU A 120 -4.26 1.42 2.09
N THR A 121 -3.00 1.61 1.76
CA THR A 121 -2.26 0.79 0.80
C THR A 121 -0.76 0.92 1.06
N ASP A 122 0.08 0.25 0.27
CA ASP A 122 1.53 0.39 0.33
C ASP A 122 2.11 0.01 1.72
N ARG A 123 3.11 0.73 2.23
CA ARG A 123 3.71 0.43 3.55
C ARG A 123 2.74 0.64 4.71
N ALA A 124 1.73 1.52 4.58
CA ALA A 124 0.71 1.69 5.62
C ALA A 124 -0.16 0.41 5.78
N GLU A 125 -0.52 -0.26 4.69
CA GLU A 125 -1.08 -1.60 4.74
C GLU A 125 -0.06 -2.59 5.32
N GLY A 126 1.22 -2.48 4.91
CA GLY A 126 2.34 -3.29 5.41
C GLY A 126 2.49 -3.25 6.93
N PHE A 127 2.34 -2.11 7.57
CA PHE A 127 2.40 -2.00 9.04
C PHE A 127 1.32 -2.86 9.70
N GLN A 128 0.10 -2.85 9.19
CA GLN A 128 -1.01 -3.65 9.71
C GLN A 128 -0.78 -5.14 9.49
N VAL A 129 -0.30 -5.53 8.30
CA VAL A 129 0.02 -6.92 7.95
C VAL A 129 1.14 -7.46 8.84
N LEU A 130 2.22 -6.68 9.04
CA LEU A 130 3.33 -7.06 9.90
C LEU A 130 2.92 -7.18 11.37
N ALA A 131 2.08 -6.29 11.86
CA ALA A 131 1.55 -6.38 13.21
C ALA A 131 0.73 -7.65 13.41
N ALA A 132 -0.18 -7.95 12.47
CA ALA A 132 -0.97 -9.17 12.49
C ALA A 132 -0.09 -10.43 12.47
N ALA A 133 0.94 -10.45 11.62
CA ALA A 133 1.82 -11.59 11.48
C ALA A 133 2.71 -11.81 12.73
N LYS A 134 3.26 -10.75 13.30
CA LYS A 134 4.01 -10.80 14.58
C LYS A 134 3.13 -11.30 15.72
N ASP A 135 1.91 -10.79 15.81
CA ASP A 135 0.95 -11.20 16.84
C ASP A 135 0.49 -12.65 16.68
N ALA A 136 0.28 -13.10 15.45
CA ALA A 136 -0.05 -14.49 15.13
C ALA A 136 1.08 -15.46 15.56
N GLN A 137 2.34 -15.10 15.25
CA GLN A 137 3.51 -15.87 15.68
C GLN A 137 3.66 -15.88 17.22
N ALA A 138 3.28 -14.79 17.88
CA ALA A 138 3.27 -14.70 19.35
C ALA A 138 2.09 -15.46 20.00
N GLY A 139 1.21 -16.09 19.21
CA GLY A 139 0.09 -16.90 19.70
C GLY A 139 -1.08 -16.07 20.24
N LYS A 140 -1.21 -14.81 19.85
CA LYS A 140 -2.39 -13.99 20.21
C LYS A 140 -3.65 -14.54 19.57
N SER A 141 -4.79 -14.27 20.20
CA SER A 141 -6.12 -14.60 19.65
C SER A 141 -6.46 -13.71 18.45
N MET A 142 -7.34 -14.18 17.56
CA MET A 142 -7.85 -13.40 16.42
C MET A 142 -8.39 -12.04 16.86
N ALA A 143 -9.16 -11.99 17.95
CA ALA A 143 -9.68 -10.73 18.49
C ALA A 143 -8.55 -9.77 18.90
N GLY A 144 -7.52 -10.27 19.60
CA GLY A 144 -6.36 -9.47 20.01
C GLY A 144 -5.55 -8.94 18.83
N ILE A 145 -5.41 -9.73 17.76
CA ILE A 145 -4.77 -9.30 16.50
C ILE A 145 -5.59 -8.19 15.84
N ILE A 146 -6.89 -8.37 15.72
CA ILE A 146 -7.80 -7.37 15.12
C ILE A 146 -7.73 -6.04 15.88
N ASP A 147 -7.74 -6.08 17.21
CA ASP A 147 -7.68 -4.87 18.03
C ASP A 147 -6.35 -4.13 17.87
N HIS A 148 -5.24 -4.86 17.79
CA HIS A 148 -3.92 -4.27 17.52
C HIS A 148 -3.84 -3.64 16.13
N VAL A 149 -4.32 -4.33 15.10
CA VAL A 149 -4.40 -3.81 13.72
C VAL A 149 -5.23 -2.52 13.68
N LYS A 150 -6.39 -2.49 14.35
CA LYS A 150 -7.23 -1.28 14.45
C LYS A 150 -6.51 -0.13 15.15
N LYS A 151 -5.75 -0.42 16.22
CA LYS A 151 -4.97 0.59 16.93
C LYS A 151 -3.93 1.23 16.01
N ILE A 152 -3.13 0.43 15.30
CA ILE A 152 -2.15 0.91 14.32
C ILE A 152 -2.86 1.75 13.26
N ARG A 153 -3.92 1.22 12.64
CA ARG A 153 -4.69 1.92 11.60
C ARG A 153 -5.18 3.29 12.05
N SER A 154 -5.61 3.44 13.30
CA SER A 154 -6.15 4.70 13.82
C SER A 154 -5.13 5.85 13.90
N THR A 155 -3.83 5.53 13.93
CA THR A 155 -2.75 6.52 14.06
C THR A 155 -1.88 6.61 12.82
N GLN A 156 -2.19 5.83 11.78
CA GLN A 156 -1.44 5.82 10.53
C GLN A 156 -1.60 7.10 9.73
N LYS A 157 -0.54 7.46 9.04
CA LYS A 157 -0.47 8.58 8.10
C LYS A 157 0.02 8.08 6.75
N LEU A 158 -0.66 8.51 5.71
CA LEU A 158 -0.23 8.41 4.32
C LEU A 158 -0.14 9.83 3.78
N GLU A 159 1.08 10.28 3.53
CA GLU A 159 1.39 11.59 2.97
C GLU A 159 2.00 11.39 1.60
N MET A 160 1.25 11.66 0.53
CA MET A 160 1.67 11.36 -0.83
C MET A 160 1.79 12.63 -1.66
N MET A 161 2.88 12.75 -2.42
CA MET A 161 3.10 13.79 -3.42
C MET A 161 2.93 13.21 -4.82
N VAL A 162 2.04 13.80 -5.61
CA VAL A 162 1.88 13.47 -7.03
C VAL A 162 2.32 14.66 -7.86
N VAL A 163 3.30 14.42 -8.72
CA VAL A 163 3.93 15.45 -9.57
C VAL A 163 3.38 15.46 -10.99
N ASN A 164 2.87 14.31 -11.46
CA ASN A 164 2.20 14.16 -12.74
C ASN A 164 0.80 13.56 -12.52
N LEU A 165 -0.23 14.36 -12.78
CA LEU A 165 -1.61 13.99 -12.46
C LEU A 165 -2.28 13.10 -13.50
N GLN A 166 -1.67 12.89 -14.66
CA GLN A 166 -2.31 12.20 -15.77
C GLN A 166 -2.72 10.77 -15.42
N ASN A 167 -1.81 10.04 -14.78
CA ASN A 167 -2.05 8.67 -14.35
C ASN A 167 -3.21 8.58 -13.34
N LEU A 168 -3.20 9.47 -12.37
CA LEU A 168 -4.21 9.49 -11.31
C LEU A 168 -5.61 9.86 -11.84
N ILE A 169 -5.68 10.82 -12.78
CA ILE A 169 -6.93 11.24 -13.42
C ILE A 169 -7.47 10.14 -14.32
N LYS A 170 -6.64 9.59 -15.22
CA LYS A 170 -7.03 8.52 -16.14
C LYS A 170 -7.34 7.22 -15.40
N GLY A 171 -6.65 6.97 -14.30
CA GLY A 171 -6.87 5.80 -13.43
C GLY A 171 -8.18 5.83 -12.63
N GLY A 172 -8.85 6.99 -12.54
CA GLY A 172 -10.18 7.14 -11.93
C GLY A 172 -10.23 7.08 -10.40
N ARG A 173 -9.12 6.99 -9.67
CA ARG A 173 -9.08 6.86 -8.20
C ARG A 173 -9.28 8.18 -7.45
N LEU A 174 -9.24 9.32 -8.14
CA LEU A 174 -9.64 10.63 -7.58
C LEU A 174 -11.16 10.89 -7.61
N GLY A 175 -11.95 10.02 -8.21
CA GLY A 175 -13.39 10.18 -8.29
C GLY A 175 -13.82 11.54 -8.89
N ALA A 176 -14.81 12.21 -8.30
CA ALA A 176 -15.37 13.48 -8.76
C ALA A 176 -14.37 14.66 -8.70
N LEU A 177 -13.23 14.53 -8.01
CA LEU A 177 -12.22 15.59 -7.93
C LEU A 177 -11.36 15.70 -9.20
N SER A 178 -11.34 14.65 -10.04
CA SER A 178 -10.52 14.59 -11.25
C SER A 178 -10.84 15.72 -12.26
N GLY A 179 -12.12 16.04 -12.45
CA GLY A 179 -12.56 17.07 -13.42
C GLY A 179 -12.11 18.49 -13.08
N ARG A 180 -11.91 18.82 -11.80
CA ARG A 180 -11.48 20.16 -11.35
C ARG A 180 -9.97 20.38 -11.44
N ILE A 181 -9.19 19.31 -11.61
CA ILE A 181 -7.72 19.34 -11.59
C ILE A 181 -7.14 19.15 -13.00
N ALA A 182 -7.87 18.47 -13.88
CA ALA A 182 -7.42 18.04 -15.22
C ALA A 182 -6.96 19.18 -16.15
N THR A 183 -7.43 20.41 -15.94
CA THR A 183 -7.16 21.55 -16.84
C THR A 183 -5.96 22.42 -16.45
N MET A 184 -5.28 22.09 -15.34
CA MET A 184 -4.25 22.96 -14.79
C MET A 184 -2.83 22.44 -15.12
N LEU A 185 -2.05 23.20 -15.87
CA LEU A 185 -0.68 22.89 -16.23
C LEU A 185 0.28 22.98 -15.01
N ASN A 186 1.19 22.01 -14.93
CA ASN A 186 2.29 21.98 -13.93
C ASN A 186 1.86 22.01 -12.46
N ILE A 187 0.66 21.45 -12.18
CA ILE A 187 0.16 21.28 -10.82
C ILE A 187 0.73 20.01 -10.20
N ARG A 188 1.07 20.13 -8.92
CA ARG A 188 1.39 19.02 -8.00
C ARG A 188 0.33 18.99 -6.91
N ILE A 189 -0.02 17.81 -6.45
CA ILE A 189 -0.96 17.63 -5.35
C ILE A 189 -0.37 16.83 -4.23
N ALA A 190 -0.67 17.24 -3.01
CA ALA A 190 -0.47 16.44 -1.81
C ALA A 190 -1.77 15.71 -1.52
N LEU A 191 -1.69 14.39 -1.41
CA LEU A 191 -2.79 13.50 -1.10
C LEU A 191 -2.65 12.95 0.31
N GLN A 192 -3.77 12.72 0.95
CA GLN A 192 -3.91 11.98 2.20
C GLN A 192 -5.07 10.99 2.07
N MET A 193 -5.13 10.02 2.98
CA MET A 193 -6.18 9.00 2.95
C MET A 193 -6.79 8.78 4.35
N PRO A 194 -7.52 9.75 4.90
CA PRO A 194 -8.23 9.58 6.14
C PRO A 194 -9.49 8.73 5.94
N GLN A 195 -9.70 7.75 6.83
CA GLN A 195 -10.95 6.96 6.87
C GLN A 195 -11.36 6.40 5.51
N ASP A 196 -10.46 5.69 4.85
CA ASP A 196 -10.68 5.08 3.52
C ASP A 196 -11.06 6.08 2.41
N LYS A 197 -10.66 7.34 2.52
CA LYS A 197 -10.95 8.37 1.50
C LYS A 197 -9.70 9.05 1.00
N LEU A 198 -9.36 8.81 -0.27
CA LEU A 198 -8.28 9.54 -0.91
C LEU A 198 -8.71 11.00 -1.16
N ILE A 199 -8.04 11.93 -0.50
CA ILE A 199 -8.36 13.36 -0.58
C ILE A 199 -7.17 14.18 -1.09
N VAL A 200 -7.46 15.27 -1.78
CA VAL A 200 -6.47 16.30 -2.10
C VAL A 200 -6.34 17.24 -0.90
N ALA A 201 -5.31 17.03 -0.10
CA ALA A 201 -5.05 17.85 1.09
C ALA A 201 -4.55 19.24 0.71
N LYS A 202 -3.66 19.33 -0.28
CA LYS A 202 -3.15 20.61 -0.82
C LYS A 202 -2.80 20.48 -2.30
N LYS A 203 -2.79 21.61 -2.99
CA LYS A 203 -2.33 21.72 -4.38
C LYS A 203 -1.40 22.93 -4.54
N GLY A 204 -0.43 22.81 -5.42
CA GLY A 204 0.55 23.86 -5.68
C GLY A 204 1.31 23.62 -6.98
N ARG A 205 2.39 24.36 -7.20
CA ARG A 205 3.18 24.30 -8.44
C ARG A 205 4.66 24.21 -8.16
N GLY A 206 5.35 23.41 -9.00
CA GLY A 206 6.80 23.35 -9.06
C GLY A 206 7.49 22.81 -7.81
N LYS A 207 8.82 22.86 -7.83
CA LYS A 207 9.68 22.29 -6.76
C LYS A 207 9.50 22.96 -5.38
N LYS A 208 9.11 24.28 -5.36
CA LYS A 208 8.85 24.98 -4.10
C LYS A 208 7.70 24.35 -3.31
N PHE A 209 6.64 23.92 -3.99
CA PHE A 209 5.52 23.26 -3.34
C PHE A 209 5.92 21.88 -2.78
N THR A 210 6.69 21.11 -3.54
CA THR A 210 7.21 19.80 -3.07
C THR A 210 8.09 19.97 -1.84
N ARG A 211 9.02 20.95 -1.85
CA ARG A 211 9.89 21.21 -0.69
C ARG A 211 9.06 21.59 0.55
N ALA A 212 8.06 22.45 0.40
CA ALA A 212 7.20 22.84 1.52
C ALA A 212 6.35 21.65 2.05
N PHE A 213 6.01 20.70 1.19
CA PHE A 213 5.37 19.44 1.60
C PHE A 213 6.34 18.59 2.42
N ASP A 214 7.57 18.36 1.92
CA ASP A 214 8.59 17.58 2.61
C ASP A 214 8.90 18.19 3.98
N GLU A 215 9.13 19.51 4.06
CA GLU A 215 9.42 20.23 5.30
C GLU A 215 8.29 20.08 6.33
N ARG A 216 7.02 20.11 5.88
CA ARG A 216 5.87 19.89 6.76
C ARG A 216 5.85 18.48 7.33
N VAL A 217 6.06 17.45 6.48
CA VAL A 217 6.06 16.05 6.93
C VAL A 217 7.24 15.77 7.85
N LEU A 218 8.43 16.26 7.50
CA LEU A 218 9.62 16.14 8.36
C LEU A 218 9.41 16.78 9.72
N LYS A 219 8.73 17.96 9.77
CA LYS A 219 8.37 18.60 11.03
C LYS A 219 7.40 17.74 11.84
N GLU A 220 6.38 17.18 11.22
CA GLU A 220 5.41 16.30 11.89
C GLU A 220 6.09 15.05 12.47
N ILE A 221 7.04 14.45 11.73
CA ILE A 221 7.86 13.34 12.22
C ILE A 221 8.73 13.78 13.40
N ALA A 222 9.36 14.96 13.32
CA ALA A 222 10.20 15.49 14.40
C ALA A 222 9.39 15.76 15.68
N ASP A 223 8.19 16.32 15.54
CA ASP A 223 7.30 16.61 16.67
C ASP A 223 6.81 15.31 17.37
N ASN A 224 6.82 14.15 16.67
CA ASN A 224 6.39 12.84 17.18
C ASN A 224 7.50 11.78 17.24
N LYS A 225 8.77 12.16 17.14
CA LYS A 225 9.92 11.28 16.93
C LYS A 225 10.09 10.15 17.97
N GLU A 226 9.62 10.34 19.20
CA GLU A 226 9.69 9.33 20.27
C GLU A 226 8.63 8.23 20.11
N HIS A 227 7.56 8.53 19.37
CA HIS A 227 6.40 7.66 19.15
C HIS A 227 6.37 7.03 17.74
N ILE A 228 7.30 7.38 16.86
CA ILE A 228 7.43 6.80 15.53
C ILE A 228 8.60 5.82 15.53
N LYS A 229 8.33 4.54 15.26
CA LYS A 229 9.36 3.51 15.19
C LYS A 229 9.76 3.16 13.76
N GLU A 230 8.87 3.38 12.81
CA GLU A 230 9.08 3.02 11.43
C GLU A 230 8.47 4.06 10.48
N VAL A 231 9.19 4.37 9.41
CA VAL A 231 8.75 5.19 8.29
C VAL A 231 9.01 4.43 6.99
N GLY A 232 7.98 4.31 6.15
CA GLY A 232 8.13 3.86 4.77
C GLY A 232 8.19 5.06 3.83
N ILE A 233 9.11 5.01 2.88
CA ILE A 233 9.16 5.93 1.74
C ILE A 233 9.01 5.09 0.49
N SER A 234 7.88 5.24 -0.18
CA SER A 234 7.59 4.55 -1.44
C SER A 234 7.62 5.55 -2.60
N TYR A 235 8.20 5.16 -3.74
CA TYR A 235 8.39 6.07 -4.86
C TYR A 235 8.17 5.42 -6.22
N VAL A 236 8.03 6.26 -7.25
CA VAL A 236 8.03 5.87 -8.67
C VAL A 236 9.17 6.64 -9.36
N ASP A 237 10.26 5.92 -9.72
CA ASP A 237 11.37 6.43 -10.55
C ASP A 237 12.14 7.65 -9.96
N THR A 238 12.31 7.69 -8.64
CA THR A 238 13.04 8.79 -7.96
C THR A 238 13.88 8.31 -6.77
N PRO A 239 14.72 7.27 -6.91
CA PRO A 239 15.42 6.65 -5.76
C PRO A 239 16.33 7.62 -5.02
N GLU A 240 17.14 8.42 -5.74
CA GLU A 240 18.12 9.32 -5.13
C GLU A 240 17.46 10.39 -4.25
N LEU A 241 16.37 10.99 -4.73
CA LEU A 241 15.63 12.01 -3.99
C LEU A 241 14.99 11.42 -2.71
N MET A 242 14.56 10.18 -2.78
CA MET A 242 13.93 9.52 -1.64
C MET A 242 14.96 9.06 -0.60
N GLU A 243 16.17 8.68 -1.03
CA GLU A 243 17.25 8.40 -0.08
C GLU A 243 17.73 9.68 0.63
N GLU A 244 17.83 10.83 -0.07
CA GLU A 244 18.10 12.11 0.56
C GLU A 244 17.01 12.49 1.61
N LEU A 245 15.75 12.15 1.35
CA LEU A 245 14.66 12.37 2.29
C LEU A 245 14.76 11.42 3.50
N ALA A 246 15.14 10.17 3.27
CA ALA A 246 15.36 9.17 4.32
C ALA A 246 16.49 9.59 5.27
N GLU A 247 17.60 10.12 4.73
CA GLU A 247 18.72 10.64 5.53
C GLU A 247 18.26 11.78 6.48
N LYS A 248 17.36 12.66 6.01
CA LYS A 248 16.80 13.71 6.86
C LYS A 248 15.95 13.14 8.00
N ILE A 249 15.18 12.06 7.73
CA ILE A 249 14.39 11.39 8.77
C ILE A 249 15.31 10.68 9.77
N ARG A 250 16.33 9.95 9.31
CA ARG A 250 17.34 9.32 10.18
C ARG A 250 18.08 10.33 11.04
N ALA A 251 18.32 11.54 10.52
CA ALA A 251 18.93 12.64 11.29
C ALA A 251 17.99 13.20 12.39
N ILE A 252 16.66 13.11 12.24
CA ILE A 252 15.70 13.49 13.28
C ILE A 252 15.77 12.54 14.48
N ASN A 253 15.78 11.23 14.22
CA ASN A 253 15.94 10.21 15.23
C ASN A 253 16.52 8.93 14.60
N PRO A 254 17.79 8.59 14.88
CA PRO A 254 18.43 7.38 14.33
C PRO A 254 17.77 6.06 14.73
N ALA A 255 16.89 6.06 15.73
CA ALA A 255 16.14 4.87 16.14
C ALA A 255 14.92 4.58 15.23
N ILE A 256 14.53 5.53 14.38
CA ILE A 256 13.47 5.29 13.39
C ILE A 256 14.01 4.39 12.28
N ASN A 257 13.37 3.25 12.08
CA ASN A 257 13.64 2.38 10.93
C ASN A 257 13.03 3.02 9.66
N VAL A 258 13.85 3.34 8.66
CA VAL A 258 13.38 3.95 7.41
C VAL A 258 13.56 2.99 6.26
N LEU A 259 12.45 2.49 5.72
CA LEU A 259 12.42 1.67 4.50
C LEU A 259 12.21 2.58 3.29
N VAL A 260 13.14 2.57 2.34
CA VAL A 260 13.02 3.24 1.04
C VAL A 260 12.88 2.20 -0.05
N ALA A 261 11.80 2.24 -0.82
CA ALA A 261 11.61 1.25 -1.88
C ALA A 261 10.69 1.77 -3.02
N GLU A 262 10.86 1.20 -4.20
CA GLU A 262 9.87 1.38 -5.28
C GLU A 262 8.51 0.86 -4.83
N THR A 263 7.45 1.63 -5.09
CA THR A 263 6.07 1.17 -4.84
C THR A 263 5.68 0.03 -5.78
N SER A 264 4.58 -0.64 -5.48
CA SER A 264 4.08 -1.71 -6.35
C SER A 264 3.66 -1.20 -7.73
N PRO A 265 3.73 -2.03 -8.78
CA PRO A 265 3.17 -1.73 -10.10
C PRO A 265 1.72 -1.25 -10.07
N ILE A 266 0.94 -1.77 -9.12
CA ILE A 266 -0.46 -1.40 -8.92
C ILE A 266 -0.58 0.08 -8.56
N ILE A 267 0.20 0.53 -7.58
CA ILE A 267 0.19 1.92 -7.13
C ILE A 267 0.87 2.83 -8.17
N ALA A 268 2.02 2.41 -8.71
CA ALA A 268 2.77 3.17 -9.71
C ALA A 268 1.94 3.50 -10.95
N THR A 269 1.07 2.56 -11.40
CA THR A 269 0.11 2.79 -12.50
C THR A 269 -0.73 4.04 -12.28
N HIS A 270 -1.22 4.24 -11.07
CA HIS A 270 -2.12 5.36 -10.74
C HIS A 270 -1.37 6.60 -10.25
N ALA A 271 -0.26 6.42 -9.56
CA ALA A 271 0.56 7.51 -9.03
C ALA A 271 1.36 8.25 -10.11
N GLY A 272 1.89 7.49 -11.08
CA GLY A 272 2.73 8.01 -12.16
C GLY A 272 4.14 8.40 -11.72
N ASN A 273 5.00 8.64 -12.69
CA ASN A 273 6.40 8.95 -12.46
C ASN A 273 6.62 10.19 -11.59
N GLY A 274 7.61 10.09 -10.71
CA GLY A 274 7.99 11.15 -9.78
C GLY A 274 7.08 11.25 -8.56
N ALA A 275 6.03 10.42 -8.47
CA ALA A 275 5.21 10.33 -7.26
C ALA A 275 5.95 9.61 -6.14
N TYR A 276 5.69 10.02 -4.90
CA TYR A 276 6.20 9.35 -3.71
C TYR A 276 5.26 9.51 -2.53
N ALA A 277 5.39 8.63 -1.56
CA ALA A 277 4.64 8.67 -0.32
C ALA A 277 5.55 8.48 0.89
N ILE A 278 5.24 9.17 1.97
CA ILE A 278 5.83 8.99 3.29
C ILE A 278 4.74 8.43 4.19
N LEU A 279 4.98 7.24 4.72
CA LEU A 279 3.99 6.46 5.46
C LEU A 279 4.55 6.14 6.84
N TYR A 280 3.79 6.39 7.88
CA TYR A 280 4.19 6.11 9.27
C TYR A 280 2.96 5.99 10.16
N TYR A 281 3.16 5.56 11.40
CA TYR A 281 2.14 5.60 12.45
C TYR A 281 2.75 6.07 13.76
N VAL A 282 1.91 6.58 14.64
CA VAL A 282 2.30 7.10 15.95
C VAL A 282 1.78 6.11 17.00
N GLU A 283 2.69 5.52 17.82
CA GLU A 283 2.35 4.58 18.90
C GLU A 283 1.70 5.25 20.12
#